data_8ed56a872fcb6e0f71835b0c9be14dd9
#
_entry.id   8ed56a872fcb6e0f71835b0c9be14dd9
#
_cell.length_a   1.000
_cell.length_b   1.000
_cell.length_c   1.000
_cell.angle_alpha   90.00
_cell.angle_beta   90.00
_cell.angle_gamma   90.00
#
_symmetry.space_group_name_H-M   'P 1'
#
loop_
_entity.id
_entity.type
_entity.pdbx_description
1 polymer ?
#
loop_
_entity_poly.entity_id
_entity_poly.type
_entity_poly.pdbx_seq_one_letter_code
_entity_poly.pdbx_strand_id
1 'polypeptide(L)'
;MNESRWQDIYKHLTKEGFDVYSPGQHDGDCTAPYVVVKDAGTSAYGNFSSAKSLYDILCYVPKDRFSQLEPFVDKLQVAMVKMYPVIRPAHYRTPSFYDDTVKGHMISVQYINYKKI
;
A
#
# COMPACT_ATOMS: atom_id res chain seq x y z
N MET A 1 -20.69 9.37 9.26
CA MET A 1 -20.32 8.21 8.53
C MET A 1 -18.81 8.09 8.43
N ASN A 2 -18.28 6.94 8.75
CA ASN A 2 -16.85 6.73 8.71
C ASN A 2 -16.44 6.14 7.40
N GLU A 3 -15.73 6.94 6.65
CA GLU A 3 -15.26 6.46 5.39
C GLU A 3 -13.90 5.83 5.54
N SER A 4 -13.71 4.76 4.80
CA SER A 4 -12.41 4.16 4.69
C SER A 4 -11.48 5.11 3.96
N ARG A 5 -10.26 5.23 4.44
CA ARG A 5 -9.23 5.98 3.72
C ARG A 5 -8.68 5.20 2.54
N TRP A 6 -9.15 3.97 2.34
CA TRP A 6 -8.70 3.13 1.24
C TRP A 6 -8.90 3.82 -0.11
N GLN A 7 -10.09 4.39 -0.31
CA GLN A 7 -10.38 5.08 -1.57
C GLN A 7 -9.49 6.30 -1.78
N ASP A 8 -9.20 7.02 -0.69
CA ASP A 8 -8.31 8.18 -0.78
C ASP A 8 -6.92 7.77 -1.22
N ILE A 9 -6.40 6.68 -0.67
CA ILE A 9 -5.09 6.17 -1.05
C ILE A 9 -5.11 5.71 -2.50
N TYR A 10 -6.15 4.98 -2.88
CA TYR A 10 -6.31 4.48 -4.25
C TYR A 10 -6.29 5.64 -5.25
N LYS A 11 -7.10 6.65 -4.99
CA LYS A 11 -7.19 7.81 -5.89
C LYS A 11 -5.89 8.59 -5.94
N HIS A 12 -5.26 8.76 -4.79
CA HIS A 12 -4.01 9.51 -4.73
C HIS A 12 -2.91 8.82 -5.53
N LEU A 13 -2.74 7.52 -5.36
CA LEU A 13 -1.70 6.78 -6.07
C LEU A 13 -1.99 6.71 -7.56
N THR A 14 -3.26 6.60 -7.94
CA THR A 14 -3.64 6.64 -9.36
C THR A 14 -3.26 7.98 -9.95
N LYS A 15 -3.54 9.06 -9.23
CA LYS A 15 -3.19 10.42 -9.68
C LYS A 15 -1.68 10.60 -9.79
N GLU A 16 -0.91 9.94 -8.92
CA GLU A 16 0.55 10.02 -8.94
C GLU A 16 1.18 9.16 -10.04
N GLY A 17 0.37 8.47 -10.81
CA GLY A 17 0.85 7.72 -11.97
C GLY A 17 1.09 6.23 -11.71
N PHE A 18 0.69 5.72 -10.57
CA PHE A 18 0.83 4.29 -10.27
C PHE A 18 -0.31 3.50 -10.87
N ASP A 19 -0.02 2.26 -11.26
CA ASP A 19 -1.02 1.30 -11.68
C ASP A 19 -1.54 0.63 -10.40
N VAL A 20 -2.76 0.96 -9.99
CA VAL A 20 -3.29 0.62 -8.66
C VAL A 20 -4.44 -0.35 -8.77
N TYR A 21 -4.43 -1.36 -7.90
CA TYR A 21 -5.48 -2.38 -7.88
C TYR A 21 -6.00 -2.59 -6.46
N SER A 22 -7.25 -3.04 -6.36
CA SER A 22 -7.77 -3.59 -5.12
C SER A 22 -7.33 -5.05 -4.99
N PRO A 23 -7.40 -5.62 -3.77
CA PRO A 23 -7.04 -7.03 -3.60
C PRO A 23 -7.88 -7.93 -4.51
N GLY A 24 -7.20 -8.82 -5.21
CA GLY A 24 -7.85 -9.75 -6.12
C GLY A 24 -8.24 -9.19 -7.47
N GLN A 25 -8.02 -7.90 -7.71
CA GLN A 25 -8.42 -7.27 -8.97
C GLN A 25 -7.43 -7.52 -10.11
N HIS A 26 -6.16 -7.65 -9.78
CA HIS A 26 -5.14 -7.89 -10.81
C HIS A 26 -5.19 -9.34 -11.27
N ASP A 27 -5.25 -9.54 -12.57
CA ASP A 27 -5.27 -10.88 -13.19
C ASP A 27 -3.96 -11.14 -13.91
N GLY A 28 -3.51 -12.40 -13.83
CA GLY A 28 -2.38 -12.87 -14.60
C GLY A 28 -1.05 -12.48 -14.00
N ASP A 29 0.00 -12.69 -14.79
CA ASP A 29 1.37 -12.46 -14.36
C ASP A 29 1.66 -10.98 -14.23
N CYS A 30 2.63 -10.66 -13.36
CA CYS A 30 3.14 -9.29 -13.24
C CYS A 30 4.02 -8.98 -14.43
N THR A 31 3.52 -8.19 -15.36
CA THR A 31 4.27 -7.82 -16.56
C THR A 31 4.83 -6.39 -16.50
N ALA A 32 4.37 -5.61 -15.55
CA ALA A 32 4.84 -4.24 -15.31
C ALA A 32 4.66 -3.93 -13.83
N PRO A 33 5.38 -2.95 -13.27
CA PRO A 33 5.19 -2.61 -11.86
C PRO A 33 3.77 -2.15 -11.56
N TYR A 34 3.24 -2.62 -10.43
CA TYR A 34 1.92 -2.18 -9.96
C TYR A 34 1.86 -2.25 -8.45
N VAL A 35 0.82 -1.64 -7.87
CA VAL A 35 0.59 -1.69 -6.43
C VAL A 35 -0.82 -2.18 -6.14
N VAL A 36 -0.97 -2.83 -4.98
CA VAL A 36 -2.27 -3.25 -4.47
C VAL A 36 -2.47 -2.56 -3.13
N VAL A 37 -3.59 -1.86 -2.97
CA VAL A 37 -3.91 -1.19 -1.71
C VAL A 37 -4.83 -2.11 -0.92
N LYS A 38 -4.39 -2.54 0.26
CA LYS A 38 -5.09 -3.52 1.07
C LYS A 38 -5.43 -2.92 2.43
N ASP A 39 -6.70 -3.06 2.83
CA ASP A 39 -7.12 -2.71 4.18
C ASP A 39 -6.65 -3.81 5.12
N ALA A 40 -5.83 -3.45 6.10
CA ALA A 40 -5.24 -4.41 7.03
C ALA A 40 -5.92 -4.40 8.39
N GLY A 41 -7.06 -3.69 8.50
CA GLY A 41 -7.89 -3.74 9.69
C GLY A 41 -7.87 -2.47 10.50
N THR A 42 -8.79 -2.39 11.44
CA THR A 42 -8.96 -1.26 12.32
C THR A 42 -9.04 -1.75 13.76
N SER A 43 -8.38 -1.06 14.68
CA SER A 43 -8.43 -1.41 16.08
C SER A 43 -8.58 -0.16 16.93
N ALA A 44 -9.10 -0.33 18.15
CA ALA A 44 -9.18 0.75 19.11
C ALA A 44 -7.79 1.25 19.46
N TYR A 45 -7.67 2.55 19.69
CA TYR A 45 -6.41 3.18 20.01
C TYR A 45 -6.65 4.14 21.18
N GLY A 46 -5.85 3.96 22.23
CA GLY A 46 -5.97 4.81 23.41
C GLY A 46 -7.19 4.46 24.24
N ASN A 47 -8.01 5.44 24.55
CA ASN A 47 -9.09 5.32 25.53
C ASN A 47 -10.46 5.11 24.90
N PHE A 48 -10.54 4.34 23.84
CA PHE A 48 -11.78 3.99 23.16
C PHE A 48 -12.42 5.12 22.36
N SER A 49 -11.86 6.31 22.40
CA SER A 49 -12.39 7.42 21.59
C SER A 49 -11.67 7.57 20.27
N SER A 50 -10.72 6.70 20.02
CA SER A 50 -9.91 6.75 18.80
C SER A 50 -9.74 5.37 18.20
N ALA A 51 -9.51 5.34 16.92
CA ALA A 51 -9.24 4.09 16.19
C ALA A 51 -8.01 4.27 15.30
N LYS A 52 -7.35 3.15 15.06
CA LYS A 52 -6.19 3.08 14.18
C LYS A 52 -6.53 2.12 13.05
N SER A 53 -6.50 2.62 11.83
CA SER A 53 -6.70 1.80 10.64
C SER A 53 -5.37 1.59 9.96
N LEU A 54 -5.10 0.36 9.57
CA LEU A 54 -3.85 -0.02 8.92
C LEU A 54 -4.11 -0.31 7.46
N TYR A 55 -3.18 0.12 6.62
CA TYR A 55 -3.24 -0.14 5.18
C TYR A 55 -1.90 -0.67 4.74
N ASP A 56 -1.92 -1.76 3.99
CA ASP A 56 -0.72 -2.31 3.38
C ASP A 56 -0.75 -1.98 1.91
N ILE A 57 0.35 -1.43 1.42
CA ILE A 57 0.50 -1.18 -0.01
C ILE A 57 1.53 -2.15 -0.52
N LEU A 58 1.05 -3.10 -1.32
CA LEU A 58 1.89 -4.16 -1.87
C LEU A 58 2.45 -3.69 -3.20
N CYS A 59 3.78 -3.62 -3.28
CA CYS A 59 4.47 -3.14 -4.48
C CYS A 59 5.05 -4.33 -5.23
N TYR A 60 4.66 -4.49 -6.49
CA TYR A 60 5.08 -5.62 -7.33
C TYR A 60 5.92 -5.15 -8.50
N VAL A 61 6.96 -5.92 -8.81
CA VAL A 61 7.71 -5.75 -10.06
C VAL A 61 7.84 -7.11 -10.74
N PRO A 62 7.99 -7.15 -12.08
CA PRO A 62 8.11 -8.43 -12.80
C PRO A 62 9.28 -9.28 -12.33
N LYS A 63 9.15 -10.57 -12.55
CA LYS A 63 10.11 -11.59 -12.14
C LYS A 63 11.54 -11.26 -12.54
N ASP A 64 11.74 -10.73 -13.75
CA ASP A 64 13.08 -10.44 -14.30
C ASP A 64 13.56 -9.02 -13.99
N ARG A 65 12.83 -8.29 -13.13
CA ARG A 65 13.17 -6.91 -12.79
C ARG A 65 13.34 -6.70 -11.30
N PHE A 66 13.88 -7.70 -10.62
CA PHE A 66 14.03 -7.62 -9.16
C PHE A 66 14.80 -6.36 -8.72
N SER A 67 15.80 -5.95 -9.49
CA SER A 67 16.60 -4.77 -9.14
C SER A 67 15.79 -3.48 -9.14
N GLN A 68 14.60 -3.48 -9.74
CA GLN A 68 13.72 -2.31 -9.76
C GLN A 68 12.80 -2.25 -8.56
N LEU A 69 12.76 -3.29 -7.74
CA LEU A 69 11.79 -3.36 -6.64
C LEU A 69 12.00 -2.27 -5.61
N GLU A 70 13.22 -2.12 -5.07
CA GLU A 70 13.46 -1.11 -4.05
C GLU A 70 13.29 0.31 -4.58
N PRO A 71 13.83 0.66 -5.76
CA PRO A 71 13.54 1.98 -6.32
C PRO A 71 12.04 2.23 -6.51
N PHE A 72 11.27 1.22 -6.89
CA PHE A 72 9.84 1.36 -7.04
C PHE A 72 9.15 1.63 -5.70
N VAL A 73 9.55 0.90 -4.66
CA VAL A 73 9.03 1.12 -3.31
C VAL A 73 9.38 2.52 -2.81
N ASP A 74 10.61 2.97 -3.04
CA ASP A 74 11.04 4.31 -2.65
C ASP A 74 10.17 5.37 -3.33
N LYS A 75 9.88 5.17 -4.62
CA LYS A 75 9.02 6.08 -5.37
C LYS A 75 7.61 6.12 -4.78
N LEU A 76 7.08 4.94 -4.38
CA LEU A 76 5.78 4.85 -3.73
C LEU A 76 5.78 5.64 -2.43
N GLN A 77 6.82 5.48 -1.62
CA GLN A 77 6.91 6.18 -0.34
C GLN A 77 7.00 7.68 -0.51
N VAL A 78 7.69 8.16 -1.52
CA VAL A 78 7.74 9.60 -1.83
C VAL A 78 6.34 10.11 -2.17
N ALA A 79 5.59 9.37 -2.97
CA ALA A 79 4.22 9.75 -3.32
C ALA A 79 3.33 9.79 -2.08
N MET A 80 3.51 8.84 -1.16
CA MET A 80 2.67 8.75 0.05
C MET A 80 2.95 9.86 1.06
N VAL A 81 4.13 10.48 1.03
CA VAL A 81 4.43 11.61 1.90
C VAL A 81 3.40 12.73 1.70
N LYS A 82 2.88 12.86 0.50
CA LYS A 82 1.90 13.93 0.20
C LYS A 82 0.56 13.72 0.92
N MET A 83 0.31 12.56 1.48
CA MET A 83 -0.92 12.29 2.23
C MET A 83 -0.76 12.55 3.73
N TYR A 84 0.45 12.88 4.19
CA TYR A 84 0.68 13.21 5.59
C TYR A 84 -0.02 14.53 5.93
N PRO A 85 -0.63 14.69 7.09
CA PRO A 85 -0.64 13.77 8.23
C PRO A 85 -1.85 12.83 8.29
N VAL A 86 -2.72 12.87 7.32
CA VAL A 86 -3.93 12.02 7.32
C VAL A 86 -3.53 10.54 7.26
N ILE A 87 -2.60 10.23 6.37
CA ILE A 87 -2.02 8.90 6.27
C ILE A 87 -0.57 9.02 6.68
N ARG A 88 -0.16 8.22 7.67
CA ARG A 88 1.18 8.28 8.22
C ARG A 88 1.91 6.98 8.01
N PRO A 89 3.23 7.02 7.76
CA PRO A 89 3.99 5.78 7.62
C PRO A 89 4.05 5.06 8.97
N ALA A 90 3.93 3.74 8.92
CA ALA A 90 4.12 2.90 10.11
C ALA A 90 5.59 2.55 10.31
N HIS A 91 6.46 3.03 9.43
CA HIS A 91 7.90 2.78 9.47
C HIS A 91 8.24 1.30 9.40
N TYR A 92 7.47 0.56 8.63
CA TYR A 92 7.69 -0.86 8.43
C TYR A 92 7.45 -1.22 6.98
N ARG A 93 8.37 -1.99 6.43
CA ARG A 93 8.15 -2.63 5.14
C ARG A 93 8.71 -4.04 5.21
N THR A 94 8.04 -4.96 4.53
CA THR A 94 8.41 -6.37 4.60
C THR A 94 9.73 -6.61 3.84
N PRO A 95 10.41 -7.72 4.13
CA PRO A 95 11.44 -8.18 3.22
C PRO A 95 10.85 -8.47 1.85
N SER A 96 11.70 -8.53 0.84
CA SER A 96 11.23 -8.89 -0.50
C SER A 96 10.74 -10.33 -0.51
N PHE A 97 9.71 -10.57 -1.31
CA PHE A 97 9.06 -11.87 -1.41
C PHE A 97 8.75 -12.14 -2.87
N TYR A 98 9.04 -13.33 -3.36
CA TYR A 98 8.66 -13.71 -4.71
C TYR A 98 7.30 -14.39 -4.67
N ASP A 99 6.33 -13.81 -5.36
CA ASP A 99 4.97 -14.35 -5.42
C ASP A 99 4.82 -15.16 -6.71
N ASP A 100 4.83 -16.47 -6.58
CA ASP A 100 4.78 -17.36 -7.72
C ASP A 100 3.42 -17.33 -8.43
N THR A 101 2.36 -16.91 -7.73
CA THR A 101 1.02 -16.86 -8.35
C THR A 101 0.91 -15.78 -9.41
N VAL A 102 1.69 -14.69 -9.28
CA VAL A 102 1.70 -13.60 -10.26
C VAL A 102 3.06 -13.45 -10.91
N LYS A 103 4.02 -14.30 -10.56
CA LYS A 103 5.39 -14.26 -11.08
C LYS A 103 6.01 -12.88 -10.95
N GLY A 104 5.99 -12.37 -9.72
CA GLY A 104 6.52 -11.06 -9.43
C GLY A 104 7.13 -10.99 -8.03
N HIS A 105 8.03 -10.04 -7.84
CA HIS A 105 8.62 -9.76 -6.54
C HIS A 105 7.80 -8.68 -5.85
N MET A 106 7.64 -8.80 -4.53
CA MET A 106 6.78 -7.92 -3.77
C MET A 106 7.44 -7.45 -2.49
N ILE A 107 7.21 -6.18 -2.14
CA ILE A 107 7.46 -5.61 -0.83
C ILE A 107 6.18 -4.90 -0.42
N SER A 108 5.75 -5.08 0.82
CA SER A 108 4.59 -4.39 1.35
C SER A 108 5.03 -3.29 2.30
N VAL A 109 4.43 -2.11 2.17
CA VAL A 109 4.71 -0.96 3.03
C VAL A 109 3.44 -0.64 3.81
N GLN A 110 3.55 -0.46 5.12
CA GLN A 110 2.38 -0.24 5.96
C GLN A 110 2.19 1.23 6.29
N TYR A 111 0.92 1.65 6.28
CA TYR A 111 0.50 3.01 6.60
C TYR A 111 -0.62 2.99 7.61
N ILE A 112 -0.79 4.10 8.31
CA ILE A 112 -1.74 4.22 9.41
C ILE A 112 -2.60 5.46 9.23
N ASN A 113 -3.89 5.33 9.51
CA ASN A 113 -4.79 6.46 9.65
C ASN A 113 -5.36 6.43 11.07
N TYR A 114 -5.13 7.49 11.83
CA TYR A 114 -5.73 7.65 13.16
C TYR A 114 -7.00 8.46 13.01
N LYS A 115 -8.06 8.03 13.67
CA LYS A 115 -9.32 8.75 13.61
C LYS A 115 -10.05 8.64 14.95
N LYS A 116 -10.91 9.60 15.21
CA LYS A 116 -11.79 9.54 16.39
C LYS A 116 -12.98 8.68 16.07
N ILE A 117 -13.44 8.00 17.09
CA ILE A 117 -14.63 7.17 16.99
C ILE A 117 -15.84 7.95 17.44
#